data_51bc1e0849e881ba80a8cc31731cce22
#
_entry.id   51bc1e0849e881ba80a8cc31731cce22
#
_cell.length_a   1.000
_cell.length_b   1.000
_cell.length_c   1.000
_cell.angle_alpha   90.00
_cell.angle_beta   90.00
_cell.angle_gamma   90.00
#
_symmetry.space_group_name_H-M   'P 1'
#
loop_
_entity.id
_entity.type
_entity.pdbx_description
1 polymer ?
#
loop_
_entity_poly.entity_id
_entity_poly.type
_entity_poly.pdbx_seq_one_letter_code
_entity_poly.pdbx_strand_id
1 'polypeptide(L)'
;MSTQTILPVDRETVAALSSRKNEPAWLAEFRLQALEKAATLDYPKLEKTKIERWNLDSYGTHADAAEAKSFADVPAEARGFLNEDGAQDMDNVLVQHNSGVVYRRLNAELAAKGIIFTDLETAVREHEALVKPYLMQALKADEHRMAALHAALWNGGAFLYVPKNVEVDIPLQALFYTDNAQATFAPHVLIVAEANSRVSYMDNYVSGQLQAPIVHNGVVEVFVKPGAKVTYASIHHLGEQATDVTFRRAVVENDGRIEWIVGEMHNGNAASETNSILEGNGSTSDAKIICVGNGEQKLNITTKAVHVGKSSDSQMITRAVMRESASSIINGITKIEKGATKANGEQTERVLMLSPKARGDANPILLIDEDDVTAGHAASAGQVNQEQVFYMMSRGISREDAENLIIRGFLAPVVAEVPNEYLQQLLKSYIERKLGQ
;
A
#
# COMPACT_ATOMS: atom_id res chain seq x y z
N MET A 1 -12.13 -21.76 -27.78
CA MET A 1 -12.83 -22.25 -26.58
C MET A 1 -12.33 -21.40 -25.44
N SER A 2 -13.15 -20.48 -24.90
CA SER A 2 -12.77 -19.74 -23.70
C SER A 2 -12.79 -20.73 -22.55
N THR A 3 -11.64 -21.07 -22.02
CA THR A 3 -11.54 -21.76 -20.74
C THR A 3 -12.18 -20.82 -19.70
N GLN A 4 -13.37 -21.18 -19.21
CA GLN A 4 -13.97 -20.49 -18.09
C GLN A 4 -12.97 -20.55 -16.93
N THR A 5 -12.47 -19.39 -16.52
CA THR A 5 -11.51 -19.30 -15.44
C THR A 5 -12.25 -19.59 -14.13
N ILE A 6 -11.76 -20.56 -13.35
CA ILE A 6 -12.36 -20.89 -12.03
C ILE A 6 -12.21 -19.67 -11.13
N LEU A 7 -13.31 -19.25 -10.53
CA LEU A 7 -13.31 -18.17 -9.52
C LEU A 7 -13.05 -18.76 -8.13
N PRO A 8 -12.35 -18.04 -7.23
CA PRO A 8 -12.09 -18.49 -5.86
C PRO A 8 -13.36 -18.55 -4.99
N VAL A 9 -14.42 -17.85 -5.39
CA VAL A 9 -15.73 -17.81 -4.73
C VAL A 9 -16.86 -17.80 -5.74
N ASP A 10 -18.02 -18.24 -5.33
CA ASP A 10 -19.24 -18.24 -6.15
C ASP A 10 -20.15 -17.01 -5.87
N ARG A 11 -21.17 -16.86 -6.70
CA ARG A 11 -22.14 -15.77 -6.61
C ARG A 11 -22.94 -15.81 -5.31
N GLU A 12 -23.26 -16.99 -4.80
CA GLU A 12 -24.03 -17.17 -3.58
C GLU A 12 -23.25 -16.68 -2.35
N THR A 13 -21.95 -17.00 -2.29
CA THR A 13 -21.03 -16.53 -1.25
C THR A 13 -20.96 -15.00 -1.22
N VAL A 14 -20.84 -14.34 -2.38
CA VAL A 14 -20.77 -12.87 -2.45
C VAL A 14 -22.12 -12.24 -2.05
N ALA A 15 -23.25 -12.80 -2.48
CA ALA A 15 -24.57 -12.32 -2.09
C ALA A 15 -24.81 -12.47 -0.59
N ALA A 16 -24.39 -13.61 0.00
CA ALA A 16 -24.50 -13.86 1.44
C ALA A 16 -23.62 -12.89 2.25
N LEU A 17 -22.43 -12.53 1.75
CA LEU A 17 -21.55 -11.53 2.36
C LEU A 17 -22.24 -10.18 2.46
N SER A 18 -22.79 -9.66 1.35
CA SER A 18 -23.51 -8.39 1.31
C SER A 18 -24.73 -8.37 2.24
N SER A 19 -25.49 -9.47 2.25
CA SER A 19 -26.67 -9.60 3.12
C SER A 19 -26.28 -9.58 4.60
N ARG A 20 -25.24 -10.32 5.00
CA ARG A 20 -24.74 -10.36 6.39
C ARG A 20 -24.25 -9.00 6.88
N LYS A 21 -23.62 -8.22 6.01
CA LYS A 21 -23.11 -6.88 6.33
C LYS A 21 -24.15 -5.79 6.27
N ASN A 22 -25.41 -6.11 5.92
CA ASN A 22 -26.48 -5.13 5.67
C ASN A 22 -26.04 -4.02 4.70
N GLU A 23 -25.38 -4.40 3.61
CA GLU A 23 -24.89 -3.46 2.61
C GLU A 23 -26.06 -2.83 1.83
N PRO A 24 -25.94 -1.55 1.39
CA PRO A 24 -26.92 -0.95 0.50
C PRO A 24 -27.02 -1.72 -0.83
N ALA A 25 -28.21 -1.73 -1.43
CA ALA A 25 -28.48 -2.49 -2.65
C ALA A 25 -27.50 -2.21 -3.80
N TRP A 26 -27.08 -0.95 -3.95
CA TRP A 26 -26.12 -0.57 -5.00
C TRP A 26 -24.74 -1.26 -4.83
N LEU A 27 -24.29 -1.46 -3.57
CA LEU A 27 -23.02 -2.12 -3.31
C LEU A 27 -23.13 -3.63 -3.51
N ALA A 28 -24.23 -4.24 -3.06
CA ALA A 28 -24.50 -5.66 -3.31
C ALA A 28 -24.52 -5.98 -4.81
N GLU A 29 -25.17 -5.13 -5.61
CA GLU A 29 -25.20 -5.26 -7.06
C GLU A 29 -23.79 -5.05 -7.66
N PHE A 30 -23.05 -4.03 -7.22
CA PHE A 30 -21.70 -3.74 -7.66
C PHE A 30 -20.76 -4.93 -7.42
N ARG A 31 -20.79 -5.57 -6.24
CA ARG A 31 -19.99 -6.76 -5.93
C ARG A 31 -20.28 -7.91 -6.89
N LEU A 32 -21.56 -8.18 -7.19
CA LEU A 32 -21.95 -9.25 -8.10
C LEU A 32 -21.51 -8.98 -9.54
N GLN A 33 -21.63 -7.73 -10.01
CA GLN A 33 -21.12 -7.33 -11.32
C GLN A 33 -19.60 -7.44 -11.41
N ALA A 34 -18.89 -7.08 -10.33
CA ALA A 34 -17.44 -7.22 -10.26
C ALA A 34 -17.00 -8.69 -10.30
N LEU A 35 -17.71 -9.58 -9.60
CA LEU A 35 -17.44 -11.02 -9.67
C LEU A 35 -17.61 -11.59 -11.10
N GLU A 36 -18.65 -11.17 -11.81
CA GLU A 36 -18.87 -11.55 -13.22
C GLU A 36 -17.72 -11.08 -14.12
N LYS A 37 -17.25 -9.84 -13.91
CA LYS A 37 -16.06 -9.33 -14.62
C LYS A 37 -14.80 -10.13 -14.31
N ALA A 38 -14.58 -10.52 -13.04
CA ALA A 38 -13.43 -11.33 -12.64
C ALA A 38 -13.32 -12.67 -13.38
N ALA A 39 -14.44 -13.22 -13.85
CA ALA A 39 -14.45 -14.46 -14.63
C ALA A 39 -13.88 -14.30 -16.05
N THR A 40 -13.86 -13.09 -16.58
CA THR A 40 -13.50 -12.80 -17.97
C THR A 40 -12.22 -11.99 -18.13
N LEU A 41 -11.83 -11.26 -17.08
CA LEU A 41 -10.64 -10.41 -17.11
C LEU A 41 -9.36 -11.20 -16.86
N ASP A 42 -8.29 -10.79 -17.54
CA ASP A 42 -6.94 -11.29 -17.30
C ASP A 42 -6.36 -10.73 -15.97
N TYR A 43 -5.37 -11.41 -15.43
CA TYR A 43 -4.53 -10.86 -14.36
C TYR A 43 -3.79 -9.60 -14.83
N PRO A 44 -3.38 -8.71 -13.91
CA PRO A 44 -2.58 -7.54 -14.29
C PRO A 44 -1.29 -7.98 -14.97
N LYS A 45 -0.94 -7.29 -16.06
CA LYS A 45 0.31 -7.53 -16.78
C LYS A 45 1.44 -6.80 -16.06
N LEU A 46 2.24 -7.56 -15.33
CA LEU A 46 3.40 -7.03 -14.61
C LEU A 46 4.66 -7.24 -15.45
N GLU A 47 5.49 -6.21 -15.54
CA GLU A 47 6.74 -6.26 -16.30
C GLU A 47 7.62 -7.43 -15.81
N LYS A 48 8.08 -8.28 -16.72
CA LYS A 48 8.93 -9.46 -16.47
C LYS A 48 8.42 -10.44 -15.38
N THR A 49 7.17 -10.35 -14.93
CA THR A 49 6.61 -11.19 -13.87
C THR A 49 5.36 -11.90 -14.35
N LYS A 50 5.34 -13.21 -14.21
CA LYS A 50 4.17 -14.05 -14.51
C LYS A 50 3.40 -14.31 -13.24
N ILE A 51 2.60 -13.31 -12.83
CA ILE A 51 1.84 -13.33 -11.58
C ILE A 51 0.81 -14.47 -11.53
N GLU A 52 0.30 -14.91 -12.67
CA GLU A 52 -0.62 -16.03 -12.80
C GLU A 52 -0.04 -17.37 -12.31
N ARG A 53 1.27 -17.43 -12.04
CA ARG A 53 1.95 -18.60 -11.45
C ARG A 53 2.05 -18.53 -9.93
N TRP A 54 1.60 -17.42 -9.32
CA TRP A 54 1.58 -17.27 -7.89
C TRP A 54 0.27 -17.83 -7.31
N ASN A 55 0.24 -18.03 -6.00
CA ASN A 55 -1.01 -18.35 -5.33
C ASN A 55 -1.87 -17.08 -5.24
N LEU A 56 -2.91 -16.98 -6.08
CA LEU A 56 -3.81 -15.82 -6.14
C LEU A 56 -5.28 -16.17 -5.86
N ASP A 57 -5.55 -17.42 -5.49
CA ASP A 57 -6.93 -17.91 -5.32
C ASP A 57 -7.26 -18.29 -3.87
N SER A 58 -6.29 -18.17 -2.93
CA SER A 58 -6.47 -18.50 -1.51
C SER A 58 -7.08 -17.33 -0.72
N TYR A 59 -8.34 -17.01 -1.00
CA TYR A 59 -9.05 -15.89 -0.35
C TYR A 59 -9.67 -16.26 1.00
N GLY A 60 -9.92 -17.54 1.28
CA GLY A 60 -10.67 -17.96 2.47
C GLY A 60 -12.13 -17.50 2.45
N THR A 61 -12.75 -17.49 3.62
CA THR A 61 -14.13 -17.04 3.84
C THR A 61 -14.15 -15.86 4.80
N HIS A 62 -15.23 -15.07 4.76
CA HIS A 62 -15.37 -13.98 5.73
C HIS A 62 -15.48 -14.52 7.15
N ALA A 63 -14.59 -14.11 8.03
CA ALA A 63 -14.60 -14.42 9.45
C ALA A 63 -15.11 -13.18 10.23
N ASP A 64 -16.21 -13.37 10.99
CA ASP A 64 -16.69 -12.31 11.87
C ASP A 64 -15.69 -12.09 13.00
N ALA A 65 -15.43 -10.83 13.33
CA ALA A 65 -14.57 -10.45 14.44
C ALA A 65 -15.42 -9.85 15.56
N ALA A 66 -15.15 -10.24 16.80
CA ALA A 66 -15.79 -9.64 17.96
C ALA A 66 -15.19 -8.24 18.19
N GLU A 67 -16.07 -7.24 18.37
CA GLU A 67 -15.63 -5.89 18.70
C GLU A 67 -14.93 -5.85 20.07
N ALA A 68 -13.73 -5.30 20.10
CA ALA A 68 -12.96 -5.10 21.32
C ALA A 68 -13.55 -3.93 22.12
N LYS A 69 -13.76 -4.11 23.43
CA LYS A 69 -14.30 -3.04 24.29
C LYS A 69 -13.26 -2.01 24.64
N SER A 70 -12.00 -2.39 24.60
CA SER A 70 -10.84 -1.53 24.86
C SER A 70 -9.69 -1.92 23.96
N PHE A 71 -8.68 -1.07 23.82
CA PHE A 71 -7.47 -1.42 23.07
C PHE A 71 -6.71 -2.61 23.68
N ALA A 72 -6.86 -2.84 24.98
CA ALA A 72 -6.26 -3.98 25.66
C ALA A 72 -6.83 -5.35 25.22
N ASP A 73 -8.05 -5.37 24.66
CA ASP A 73 -8.70 -6.59 24.13
C ASP A 73 -8.23 -6.94 22.71
N VAL A 74 -7.53 -6.06 22.03
CA VAL A 74 -6.88 -6.33 20.73
C VAL A 74 -5.77 -7.36 20.94
N PRO A 75 -5.57 -8.35 20.03
CA PRO A 75 -4.50 -9.33 20.13
C PRO A 75 -3.14 -8.70 20.47
N ALA A 76 -2.43 -9.27 21.46
CA ALA A 76 -1.19 -8.69 21.98
C ALA A 76 -0.12 -8.53 20.89
N GLU A 77 -0.03 -9.50 19.97
CA GLU A 77 0.87 -9.45 18.82
C GLU A 77 0.54 -8.23 17.92
N ALA A 78 -0.73 -8.01 17.64
CA ALA A 78 -1.19 -6.86 16.85
C ALA A 78 -0.86 -5.53 17.54
N ARG A 79 -1.11 -5.44 18.87
CA ARG A 79 -0.81 -4.21 19.64
C ARG A 79 0.65 -3.77 19.57
N GLY A 80 1.58 -4.72 19.55
CA GLY A 80 3.02 -4.46 19.46
C GLY A 80 3.47 -3.75 18.16
N PHE A 81 2.59 -3.62 17.16
CA PHE A 81 2.85 -2.87 15.92
C PHE A 81 2.29 -1.44 15.95
N LEU A 82 1.46 -1.10 16.93
CA LEU A 82 0.86 0.24 17.07
C LEU A 82 1.44 1.02 18.23
N ASN A 83 1.82 0.35 19.30
CA ASN A 83 2.24 0.99 20.53
C ASN A 83 3.25 0.14 21.29
N GLU A 84 4.49 0.57 21.30
CA GLU A 84 5.57 -0.08 22.06
C GLU A 84 5.50 0.25 23.56
N ASP A 85 4.81 1.34 23.96
CA ASP A 85 4.76 1.85 25.35
C ASP A 85 3.65 1.22 26.22
N GLY A 86 2.81 0.33 25.66
CA GLY A 86 1.80 -0.41 26.43
C GLY A 86 0.60 0.42 26.91
N ALA A 87 0.22 1.50 26.21
CA ALA A 87 -0.95 2.30 26.56
C ALA A 87 -2.24 1.44 26.59
N GLN A 88 -3.11 1.72 27.57
CA GLN A 88 -4.38 1.00 27.72
C GLN A 88 -5.43 1.43 26.68
N ASP A 89 -5.35 2.67 26.22
CA ASP A 89 -6.23 3.24 25.19
C ASP A 89 -5.42 4.02 24.16
N MET A 90 -5.76 3.88 22.90
CA MET A 90 -5.20 4.67 21.80
C MET A 90 -6.31 5.39 21.04
N ASP A 91 -6.14 6.69 20.88
CA ASP A 91 -6.99 7.51 20.00
C ASP A 91 -6.44 7.55 18.57
N ASN A 92 -7.31 7.87 17.63
CA ASN A 92 -6.99 8.02 16.21
C ASN A 92 -6.49 6.73 15.56
N VAL A 93 -7.04 5.61 16.01
CA VAL A 93 -6.62 4.25 15.60
C VAL A 93 -7.82 3.43 15.15
N LEU A 94 -7.59 2.63 14.11
CA LEU A 94 -8.47 1.58 13.64
C LEU A 94 -7.69 0.26 13.58
N VAL A 95 -8.26 -0.82 14.12
CA VAL A 95 -7.66 -2.15 14.05
C VAL A 95 -8.62 -3.13 13.39
N GLN A 96 -8.18 -3.73 12.30
CA GLN A 96 -8.82 -4.88 11.69
C GLN A 96 -8.10 -6.16 12.13
N HIS A 97 -8.85 -7.17 12.53
CA HIS A 97 -8.37 -8.52 12.78
C HIS A 97 -9.06 -9.50 11.83
N ASN A 98 -8.27 -10.14 10.99
CA ASN A 98 -8.76 -11.01 9.91
C ASN A 98 -9.73 -10.25 8.97
N SER A 99 -11.00 -10.64 8.92
CA SER A 99 -11.97 -10.09 7.98
C SER A 99 -12.76 -8.88 8.51
N GLY A 100 -12.61 -8.48 9.78
CA GLY A 100 -13.44 -7.43 10.38
C GLY A 100 -12.66 -6.46 11.26
N VAL A 101 -13.18 -5.24 11.36
CA VAL A 101 -12.64 -4.23 12.28
C VAL A 101 -13.09 -4.53 13.69
N VAL A 102 -12.12 -4.66 14.60
CA VAL A 102 -12.34 -5.01 16.02
C VAL A 102 -12.23 -3.83 16.94
N TYR A 103 -11.50 -2.79 16.57
CA TYR A 103 -11.32 -1.60 17.40
C TYR A 103 -11.23 -0.36 16.51
N ARG A 104 -11.92 0.72 16.91
CA ARG A 104 -11.80 2.02 16.28
C ARG A 104 -12.06 3.12 17.29
N ARG A 105 -11.26 4.15 17.26
CA ARG A 105 -11.42 5.32 18.10
C ARG A 105 -10.86 6.56 17.42
N LEU A 106 -11.67 7.59 17.33
CA LEU A 106 -11.29 8.93 16.88
C LEU A 106 -11.38 9.90 18.07
N ASN A 107 -10.38 10.72 18.24
CA ASN A 107 -10.37 11.78 19.23
C ASN A 107 -11.57 12.73 19.04
N ALA A 108 -12.21 13.11 20.15
CA ALA A 108 -13.41 13.94 20.14
C ALA A 108 -13.18 15.33 19.49
N GLU A 109 -12.00 15.91 19.63
CA GLU A 109 -11.65 17.20 19.01
C GLU A 109 -11.60 17.10 17.49
N LEU A 110 -11.06 16.00 16.95
CA LEU A 110 -11.04 15.74 15.52
C LEU A 110 -12.44 15.45 14.98
N ALA A 111 -13.23 14.68 15.71
CA ALA A 111 -14.62 14.43 15.37
C ALA A 111 -15.45 15.74 15.35
N ALA A 112 -15.22 16.65 16.30
CA ALA A 112 -15.87 17.96 16.36
C ALA A 112 -15.51 18.87 15.17
N LYS A 113 -14.34 18.67 14.54
CA LYS A 113 -13.96 19.32 13.28
C LYS A 113 -14.65 18.72 12.05
N GLY A 114 -15.50 17.69 12.22
CA GLY A 114 -16.19 17.00 11.14
C GLY A 114 -15.35 15.93 10.41
N ILE A 115 -14.22 15.53 10.98
CA ILE A 115 -13.41 14.43 10.45
C ILE A 115 -14.18 13.13 10.69
N ILE A 116 -14.22 12.27 9.68
CA ILE A 116 -14.75 10.91 9.77
C ILE A 116 -13.59 9.96 9.60
N PHE A 117 -13.32 9.14 10.62
CA PHE A 117 -12.37 8.06 10.56
C PHE A 117 -13.00 6.80 11.15
N THR A 118 -13.38 5.88 10.27
CA THR A 118 -14.12 4.67 10.62
C THR A 118 -13.78 3.55 9.66
N ASP A 119 -14.27 2.34 9.89
CA ASP A 119 -14.17 1.28 8.90
C ASP A 119 -15.06 1.57 7.67
N LEU A 120 -14.61 1.06 6.52
CA LEU A 120 -15.30 1.35 5.26
C LEU A 120 -16.70 0.71 5.20
N GLU A 121 -16.92 -0.42 5.89
CA GLU A 121 -18.24 -1.08 5.94
C GLU A 121 -19.27 -0.21 6.68
N THR A 122 -18.88 0.41 7.79
CA THR A 122 -19.69 1.40 8.50
C THR A 122 -19.89 2.66 7.65
N ALA A 123 -18.82 3.15 7.02
CA ALA A 123 -18.91 4.35 6.17
C ALA A 123 -19.89 4.18 5.00
N VAL A 124 -19.92 3.00 4.37
CA VAL A 124 -20.88 2.70 3.29
C VAL A 124 -22.35 2.80 3.77
N ARG A 125 -22.62 2.40 5.01
CA ARG A 125 -23.98 2.43 5.58
C ARG A 125 -24.38 3.82 6.08
N GLU A 126 -23.47 4.50 6.77
CA GLU A 126 -23.75 5.73 7.51
C GLU A 126 -23.39 7.00 6.72
N HIS A 127 -22.45 6.89 5.77
CA HIS A 127 -21.91 8.00 4.99
C HIS A 127 -21.93 7.72 3.49
N GLU A 128 -22.97 7.04 2.98
CA GLU A 128 -23.10 6.63 1.57
C GLU A 128 -22.76 7.75 0.58
N ALA A 129 -23.27 8.97 0.83
CA ALA A 129 -23.07 10.12 -0.03
C ALA A 129 -21.60 10.55 -0.16
N LEU A 130 -20.75 10.23 0.84
CA LEU A 130 -19.32 10.53 0.84
C LEU A 130 -18.48 9.35 0.33
N VAL A 131 -19.01 8.13 0.31
CA VAL A 131 -18.28 6.93 -0.12
C VAL A 131 -18.58 6.60 -1.58
N LYS A 132 -19.85 6.52 -1.94
CA LYS A 132 -20.29 6.04 -3.26
C LYS A 132 -19.68 6.76 -4.46
N PRO A 133 -19.44 8.09 -4.45
CA PRO A 133 -18.79 8.79 -5.55
C PRO A 133 -17.32 8.43 -5.77
N TYR A 134 -16.68 7.81 -4.78
CA TYR A 134 -15.23 7.57 -4.78
C TYR A 134 -14.83 6.10 -4.79
N LEU A 135 -15.63 5.21 -4.20
CA LEU A 135 -15.31 3.79 -4.07
C LEU A 135 -15.05 3.14 -5.44
N MET A 136 -13.88 2.56 -5.63
CA MET A 136 -13.42 1.97 -6.89
C MET A 136 -13.48 2.93 -8.09
N GLN A 137 -13.17 4.22 -7.85
CA GLN A 137 -13.12 5.22 -8.93
C GLN A 137 -11.70 5.54 -9.39
N ALA A 138 -10.71 5.49 -8.54
CA ALA A 138 -9.31 5.62 -8.94
C ALA A 138 -8.77 4.31 -9.53
N LEU A 139 -9.16 3.17 -8.97
CA LEU A 139 -8.94 1.82 -9.52
C LEU A 139 -10.28 1.25 -9.98
N LYS A 140 -10.48 1.12 -11.29
CA LYS A 140 -11.74 0.59 -11.80
C LYS A 140 -11.82 -0.94 -11.63
N ALA A 141 -13.00 -1.45 -11.24
CA ALA A 141 -13.23 -2.89 -11.05
C ALA A 141 -13.09 -3.72 -12.35
N ASP A 142 -13.06 -3.08 -13.51
CA ASP A 142 -12.89 -3.74 -14.82
C ASP A 142 -11.50 -3.57 -15.43
N GLU A 143 -10.55 -3.07 -14.68
CA GLU A 143 -9.19 -2.84 -15.18
C GLU A 143 -8.43 -4.16 -15.35
N HIS A 144 -8.55 -5.07 -14.39
CA HIS A 144 -7.96 -6.40 -14.41
C HIS A 144 -8.61 -7.31 -13.37
N ARG A 145 -8.35 -8.63 -13.47
CA ARG A 145 -8.95 -9.65 -12.62
C ARG A 145 -8.80 -9.39 -11.11
N MET A 146 -7.62 -8.93 -10.64
CA MET A 146 -7.40 -8.67 -9.22
C MET A 146 -8.23 -7.49 -8.71
N ALA A 147 -8.42 -6.43 -9.51
CA ALA A 147 -9.30 -5.32 -9.17
C ALA A 147 -10.78 -5.78 -9.09
N ALA A 148 -11.21 -6.62 -10.02
CA ALA A 148 -12.55 -7.19 -10.01
C ALA A 148 -12.79 -8.11 -8.80
N LEU A 149 -11.83 -8.98 -8.47
CA LEU A 149 -11.89 -9.83 -7.27
C LEU A 149 -11.90 -9.00 -6.00
N HIS A 150 -11.07 -7.96 -5.92
CA HIS A 150 -11.09 -7.03 -4.79
C HIS A 150 -12.48 -6.37 -4.65
N ALA A 151 -13.01 -5.80 -5.73
CA ALA A 151 -14.32 -5.13 -5.73
C ALA A 151 -15.45 -6.07 -5.27
N ALA A 152 -15.37 -7.37 -5.60
CA ALA A 152 -16.33 -8.36 -5.16
C ALA A 152 -16.16 -8.79 -3.69
N LEU A 153 -14.93 -8.80 -3.16
CA LEU A 153 -14.58 -9.50 -1.92
C LEU A 153 -14.03 -8.61 -0.81
N TRP A 154 -13.78 -7.32 -1.05
CA TRP A 154 -13.18 -6.46 -0.03
C TRP A 154 -13.95 -6.53 1.30
N ASN A 155 -13.21 -6.44 2.39
CA ASN A 155 -13.72 -6.53 3.74
C ASN A 155 -12.96 -5.61 4.69
N GLY A 156 -13.65 -5.09 5.72
CA GLY A 156 -13.08 -4.16 6.67
C GLY A 156 -12.57 -2.88 5.99
N GLY A 157 -11.27 -2.64 6.13
CA GLY A 157 -10.63 -1.45 5.58
C GLY A 157 -10.88 -0.19 6.40
N ALA A 158 -10.48 0.96 5.85
CA ALA A 158 -10.62 2.25 6.51
C ALA A 158 -11.25 3.29 5.58
N PHE A 159 -12.07 4.15 6.14
CA PHE A 159 -12.59 5.35 5.50
C PHE A 159 -12.12 6.59 6.27
N LEU A 160 -11.48 7.50 5.58
CA LEU A 160 -11.06 8.78 6.11
C LEU A 160 -11.61 9.92 5.24
N TYR A 161 -12.42 10.77 5.86
CA TYR A 161 -12.88 12.01 5.25
C TYR A 161 -12.40 13.20 6.07
N VAL A 162 -11.72 14.15 5.42
CA VAL A 162 -11.22 15.38 6.04
C VAL A 162 -11.93 16.56 5.39
N PRO A 163 -12.72 17.35 6.14
CA PRO A 163 -13.45 18.48 5.61
C PRO A 163 -12.56 19.60 5.09
N LYS A 164 -13.14 20.46 4.26
CA LYS A 164 -12.48 21.63 3.68
C LYS A 164 -11.85 22.54 4.75
N ASN A 165 -10.60 22.97 4.50
CA ASN A 165 -9.81 23.85 5.36
C ASN A 165 -9.53 23.27 6.77
N VAL A 166 -9.58 21.95 6.93
CA VAL A 166 -9.24 21.28 8.19
C VAL A 166 -7.82 20.73 8.11
N GLU A 167 -7.01 21.06 9.09
CA GLU A 167 -5.67 20.51 9.28
C GLU A 167 -5.65 19.53 10.45
N VAL A 168 -4.98 18.38 10.23
CA VAL A 168 -4.83 17.30 11.21
C VAL A 168 -3.34 17.10 11.44
N ASP A 169 -2.88 17.52 12.61
CA ASP A 169 -1.44 17.49 12.96
C ASP A 169 -1.00 16.11 13.49
N ILE A 170 -1.95 15.32 14.01
CA ILE A 170 -1.68 14.00 14.58
C ILE A 170 -2.00 12.94 13.52
N PRO A 171 -1.07 11.99 13.23
CA PRO A 171 -1.34 10.92 12.28
C PRO A 171 -2.53 10.06 12.70
N LEU A 172 -3.39 9.73 11.75
CA LEU A 172 -4.45 8.72 11.90
C LEU A 172 -3.88 7.36 11.48
N GLN A 173 -4.11 6.32 12.29
CA GLN A 173 -3.44 5.04 12.12
C GLN A 173 -4.42 3.89 11.91
N ALA A 174 -4.12 2.98 10.99
CA ALA A 174 -4.81 1.71 10.86
C ALA A 174 -3.83 0.55 10.99
N LEU A 175 -4.28 -0.54 11.60
CA LEU A 175 -3.58 -1.82 11.61
C LEU A 175 -4.49 -2.87 11.00
N PHE A 176 -4.01 -3.53 9.97
CA PHE A 176 -4.63 -4.69 9.34
C PHE A 176 -3.83 -5.93 9.72
N TYR A 177 -4.35 -6.70 10.66
CA TYR A 177 -3.69 -7.90 11.21
C TYR A 177 -4.45 -9.17 10.83
N THR A 178 -3.74 -10.19 10.41
CA THR A 178 -4.31 -11.51 10.12
C THR A 178 -3.47 -12.65 10.71
N ASP A 179 -4.12 -13.61 11.34
CA ASP A 179 -3.52 -14.84 11.90
C ASP A 179 -4.29 -16.10 11.52
N ASN A 180 -5.36 -15.94 10.72
CA ASN A 180 -6.21 -17.03 10.28
C ASN A 180 -6.15 -17.21 8.76
N ALA A 181 -5.49 -18.26 8.32
CA ALA A 181 -5.38 -18.59 6.89
C ALA A 181 -6.72 -18.94 6.21
N GLN A 182 -7.78 -19.17 6.97
CA GLN A 182 -9.13 -19.42 6.44
C GLN A 182 -9.98 -18.15 6.31
N ALA A 183 -9.48 -17.03 6.80
CA ALA A 183 -10.18 -15.74 6.71
C ALA A 183 -9.81 -14.98 5.44
N THR A 184 -10.80 -14.37 4.78
CA THR A 184 -10.54 -13.41 3.71
C THR A 184 -9.80 -12.18 4.28
N PHE A 185 -8.74 -11.76 3.61
CA PHE A 185 -7.94 -10.60 3.98
C PHE A 185 -7.74 -9.67 2.79
N ALA A 186 -8.73 -8.80 2.56
CA ALA A 186 -8.79 -7.87 1.42
C ALA A 186 -9.27 -6.48 1.85
N PRO A 187 -8.55 -5.79 2.74
CA PRO A 187 -8.95 -4.46 3.21
C PRO A 187 -8.92 -3.43 2.09
N HIS A 188 -9.88 -2.49 2.13
CA HIS A 188 -9.96 -1.35 1.23
C HIS A 188 -9.82 -0.05 2.02
N VAL A 189 -8.86 0.78 1.67
CA VAL A 189 -8.67 2.10 2.27
C VAL A 189 -9.17 3.17 1.30
N LEU A 190 -10.09 4.02 1.76
CA LEU A 190 -10.60 5.15 1.00
C LEU A 190 -10.37 6.44 1.77
N ILE A 191 -9.60 7.37 1.18
CA ILE A 191 -9.28 8.67 1.77
C ILE A 191 -9.81 9.78 0.85
N VAL A 192 -10.60 10.67 1.41
CA VAL A 192 -11.07 11.89 0.72
C VAL A 192 -10.64 13.10 1.53
N ALA A 193 -9.68 13.85 1.01
CA ALA A 193 -9.18 15.09 1.60
C ALA A 193 -9.75 16.28 0.82
N GLU A 194 -10.70 16.97 1.43
CA GLU A 194 -11.39 18.11 0.82
C GLU A 194 -10.47 19.33 0.65
N ALA A 195 -10.92 20.31 -0.13
CA ALA A 195 -10.10 21.44 -0.54
C ALA A 195 -9.38 22.13 0.63
N ASN A 196 -8.09 22.41 0.46
CA ASN A 196 -7.19 23.05 1.43
C ASN A 196 -7.09 22.28 2.78
N SER A 197 -7.40 21.01 2.82
CA SER A 197 -7.20 20.18 4.00
C SER A 197 -5.77 19.62 4.05
N ARG A 198 -5.35 19.20 5.25
CA ARG A 198 -4.06 18.56 5.48
C ARG A 198 -4.22 17.37 6.42
N VAL A 199 -3.69 16.22 6.05
CA VAL A 199 -3.74 15.03 6.89
C VAL A 199 -2.56 14.11 6.64
N SER A 200 -2.12 13.44 7.70
CA SER A 200 -1.23 12.29 7.64
C SER A 200 -2.00 11.04 8.05
N TYR A 201 -1.96 10.02 7.21
CA TYR A 201 -2.55 8.71 7.46
C TYR A 201 -1.48 7.63 7.34
N MET A 202 -1.57 6.62 8.18
CA MET A 202 -0.63 5.51 8.19
C MET A 202 -1.37 4.20 8.36
N ASP A 203 -0.96 3.18 7.61
CA ASP A 203 -1.41 1.82 7.84
C ASP A 203 -0.27 0.79 7.87
N ASN A 204 -0.51 -0.28 8.61
CA ASN A 204 0.38 -1.42 8.71
C ASN A 204 -0.39 -2.69 8.37
N TYR A 205 0.16 -3.50 7.48
CA TYR A 205 -0.35 -4.82 7.11
C TYR A 205 0.56 -5.89 7.70
N VAL A 206 0.03 -6.65 8.64
CA VAL A 206 0.83 -7.59 9.43
C VAL A 206 0.14 -8.95 9.49
N SER A 207 0.90 -10.02 9.41
CA SER A 207 0.38 -11.35 9.71
C SER A 207 1.11 -12.00 10.90
N GLY A 208 0.36 -12.72 11.69
CA GLY A 208 0.91 -13.73 12.61
C GLY A 208 1.43 -14.96 11.86
N GLN A 209 1.63 -16.06 12.59
CA GLN A 209 2.04 -17.33 11.98
C GLN A 209 0.86 -17.98 11.25
N LEU A 210 0.89 -17.92 9.92
CA LEU A 210 -0.12 -18.56 9.08
C LEU A 210 0.24 -20.03 8.80
N GLN A 211 -0.74 -20.92 8.95
CA GLN A 211 -0.56 -22.37 8.77
C GLN A 211 -0.83 -22.82 7.33
N ALA A 212 -1.34 -21.94 6.47
CA ALA A 212 -1.62 -22.22 5.06
C ALA A 212 -1.49 -20.93 4.24
N PRO A 213 -1.32 -21.04 2.91
CA PRO A 213 -1.24 -19.89 2.03
C PRO A 213 -2.49 -19.02 2.05
N ILE A 214 -2.29 -17.69 2.03
CA ILE A 214 -3.34 -16.68 1.84
C ILE A 214 -2.98 -15.72 0.72
N VAL A 215 -4.00 -15.03 0.21
CA VAL A 215 -3.84 -13.84 -0.64
C VAL A 215 -4.28 -12.61 0.15
N HIS A 216 -3.38 -11.65 0.27
CA HIS A 216 -3.74 -10.27 0.56
C HIS A 216 -3.99 -9.56 -0.77
N ASN A 217 -5.21 -9.11 -1.01
CA ASN A 217 -5.56 -8.31 -2.19
C ASN A 217 -6.04 -6.94 -1.70
N GLY A 218 -5.11 -6.01 -1.55
CA GLY A 218 -5.35 -4.69 -0.97
C GLY A 218 -5.58 -3.60 -2.01
N VAL A 219 -6.49 -2.68 -1.72
CA VAL A 219 -6.70 -1.47 -2.53
C VAL A 219 -6.72 -0.24 -1.64
N VAL A 220 -6.03 0.80 -2.09
CA VAL A 220 -6.01 2.12 -1.47
C VAL A 220 -6.36 3.16 -2.52
N GLU A 221 -7.39 3.97 -2.24
CA GLU A 221 -7.79 5.08 -3.08
C GLU A 221 -7.71 6.39 -2.28
N VAL A 222 -7.00 7.38 -2.83
CA VAL A 222 -6.81 8.68 -2.19
C VAL A 222 -7.28 9.77 -3.15
N PHE A 223 -8.25 10.57 -2.74
CA PHE A 223 -8.75 11.71 -3.50
C PHE A 223 -8.29 13.00 -2.83
N VAL A 224 -7.36 13.68 -3.49
CA VAL A 224 -6.75 14.93 -2.99
C VAL A 224 -7.39 16.09 -3.73
N LYS A 225 -8.31 16.80 -3.06
CA LYS A 225 -9.05 17.93 -3.60
C LYS A 225 -8.17 19.17 -3.72
N PRO A 226 -8.62 20.25 -4.42
CA PRO A 226 -7.76 21.40 -4.71
C PRO A 226 -7.07 21.97 -3.47
N GLY A 227 -5.74 22.11 -3.54
CA GLY A 227 -4.91 22.65 -2.44
C GLY A 227 -4.76 21.74 -1.23
N ALA A 228 -5.36 20.56 -1.24
CA ALA A 228 -5.22 19.61 -0.13
C ALA A 228 -3.85 18.92 -0.12
N LYS A 229 -3.41 18.48 1.06
CA LYS A 229 -2.16 17.75 1.25
C LYS A 229 -2.41 16.48 2.03
N VAL A 230 -2.03 15.34 1.45
CA VAL A 230 -2.11 14.03 2.08
C VAL A 230 -0.72 13.41 2.15
N THR A 231 -0.29 13.02 3.35
CA THR A 231 0.85 12.13 3.54
C THR A 231 0.30 10.75 3.88
N TYR A 232 0.55 9.78 3.01
CA TYR A 232 0.16 8.39 3.18
C TYR A 232 1.40 7.54 3.44
N ALA A 233 1.45 6.89 4.60
CA ALA A 233 2.51 5.95 4.94
C ALA A 233 1.92 4.54 5.06
N SER A 234 2.63 3.53 4.53
CA SER A 234 2.20 2.14 4.57
C SER A 234 3.38 1.22 4.79
N ILE A 235 3.22 0.23 5.68
CA ILE A 235 4.23 -0.80 5.87
C ILE A 235 3.59 -2.18 5.77
N HIS A 236 4.11 -3.00 4.88
CA HIS A 236 3.69 -4.38 4.68
C HIS A 236 4.70 -5.33 5.32
N HIS A 237 4.27 -6.05 6.34
CA HIS A 237 5.07 -7.05 7.08
C HIS A 237 4.30 -8.37 7.18
N LEU A 238 3.98 -8.94 6.02
CA LEU A 238 3.27 -10.20 5.90
C LEU A 238 4.26 -11.39 5.87
N GLY A 239 3.89 -12.50 6.46
CA GLY A 239 4.68 -13.72 6.53
C GLY A 239 4.83 -14.45 5.18
N GLU A 240 5.64 -15.51 5.17
CA GLU A 240 5.98 -16.30 3.96
C GLU A 240 4.76 -16.92 3.25
N GLN A 241 3.71 -17.24 4.02
CA GLN A 241 2.49 -17.84 3.49
C GLN A 241 1.56 -16.83 2.80
N ALA A 242 1.85 -15.52 2.91
CA ALA A 242 1.03 -14.50 2.28
C ALA A 242 1.59 -14.11 0.90
N THR A 243 0.74 -14.17 -0.12
CA THR A 243 0.98 -13.49 -1.39
C THR A 243 0.32 -12.13 -1.34
N ASP A 244 1.11 -11.08 -1.43
CA ASP A 244 0.62 -9.69 -1.38
C ASP A 244 0.41 -9.14 -2.79
N VAL A 245 -0.82 -8.67 -3.07
CA VAL A 245 -1.13 -7.91 -4.29
C VAL A 245 -1.84 -6.64 -3.89
N THR A 246 -1.16 -5.52 -3.99
CA THR A 246 -1.67 -4.23 -3.51
C THR A 246 -1.61 -3.16 -4.59
N PHE A 247 -2.74 -2.44 -4.75
CA PHE A 247 -2.86 -1.30 -5.65
C PHE A 247 -3.18 -0.05 -4.84
N ARG A 248 -2.28 0.95 -4.88
CA ARG A 248 -2.46 2.27 -4.25
C ARG A 248 -2.60 3.31 -5.35
N ARG A 249 -3.68 4.07 -5.34
CA ARG A 249 -3.92 5.14 -6.32
C ARG A 249 -4.36 6.44 -5.68
N ALA A 250 -3.76 7.54 -6.13
CA ALA A 250 -4.23 8.87 -5.79
C ALA A 250 -4.69 9.60 -7.04
N VAL A 251 -5.80 10.32 -6.92
CA VAL A 251 -6.25 11.33 -7.88
C VAL A 251 -6.00 12.68 -7.24
N VAL A 252 -5.15 13.50 -7.87
CA VAL A 252 -4.68 14.77 -7.30
C VAL A 252 -5.17 15.93 -8.16
N GLU A 253 -6.02 16.77 -7.57
CA GLU A 253 -6.60 17.94 -8.22
C GLU A 253 -5.67 19.17 -8.13
N ASN A 254 -6.13 20.34 -8.61
CA ASN A 254 -5.32 21.56 -8.72
C ASN A 254 -4.58 21.90 -7.41
N ASP A 255 -3.26 22.14 -7.52
CA ASP A 255 -2.38 22.50 -6.40
C ASP A 255 -2.41 21.49 -5.21
N GLY A 256 -3.02 20.34 -5.43
CA GLY A 256 -3.05 19.22 -4.47
C GLY A 256 -1.69 18.53 -4.37
N ARG A 257 -1.42 17.91 -3.23
CA ARG A 257 -0.18 17.16 -2.99
C ARG A 257 -0.43 15.82 -2.33
N ILE A 258 0.15 14.77 -2.91
CA ILE A 258 0.25 13.45 -2.30
C ILE A 258 1.71 13.11 -2.00
N GLU A 259 1.98 12.62 -0.79
CA GLU A 259 3.26 12.05 -0.39
C GLU A 259 3.05 10.58 -0.02
N TRP A 260 3.77 9.68 -0.69
CA TRP A 260 3.76 8.25 -0.42
C TRP A 260 5.04 7.83 0.29
N ILE A 261 4.89 7.08 1.38
CA ILE A 261 5.99 6.49 2.13
C ILE A 261 5.64 5.01 2.31
N VAL A 262 6.27 4.14 1.52
CA VAL A 262 5.91 2.72 1.48
C VAL A 262 7.10 1.84 1.84
N GLY A 263 6.91 0.96 2.82
CA GLY A 263 7.84 -0.06 3.24
C GLY A 263 7.35 -1.46 2.88
N GLU A 264 7.96 -2.09 1.88
CA GLU A 264 7.67 -3.47 1.46
C GLU A 264 8.62 -4.43 2.18
N MET A 265 8.21 -4.86 3.40
CA MET A 265 9.04 -5.63 4.36
C MET A 265 8.51 -7.05 4.59
N HIS A 266 7.59 -7.53 3.76
CA HIS A 266 6.99 -8.88 3.89
C HIS A 266 7.97 -10.01 3.52
N ASN A 267 7.62 -11.25 3.88
CA ASN A 267 8.42 -12.44 3.63
C ASN A 267 7.88 -13.33 2.51
N GLY A 268 6.64 -13.11 2.06
CA GLY A 268 6.04 -13.77 0.91
C GLY A 268 6.31 -13.06 -0.42
N ASN A 269 5.75 -13.55 -1.52
CA ASN A 269 5.80 -12.87 -2.81
C ASN A 269 4.91 -11.64 -2.82
N ALA A 270 5.34 -10.59 -3.55
CA ALA A 270 4.54 -9.38 -3.64
C ALA A 270 4.53 -8.72 -5.02
N ALA A 271 3.36 -8.22 -5.38
CA ALA A 271 3.14 -7.31 -6.49
C ALA A 271 2.46 -6.04 -5.96
N SER A 272 3.16 -4.92 -5.99
CA SER A 272 2.70 -3.65 -5.44
C SER A 272 2.77 -2.56 -6.49
N GLU A 273 1.66 -1.85 -6.68
CA GLU A 273 1.58 -0.65 -7.52
C GLU A 273 1.23 0.57 -6.67
N THR A 274 2.02 1.64 -6.78
CA THR A 274 1.71 2.97 -6.23
C THR A 274 1.64 3.96 -7.39
N ASN A 275 0.45 4.50 -7.67
CA ASN A 275 0.18 5.33 -8.84
C ASN A 275 -0.47 6.66 -8.44
N SER A 276 0.12 7.77 -8.89
CA SER A 276 -0.40 9.13 -8.73
C SER A 276 -0.92 9.65 -10.06
N ILE A 277 -2.20 9.97 -10.14
CA ILE A 277 -2.84 10.59 -11.30
C ILE A 277 -2.94 12.09 -11.00
N LEU A 278 -2.05 12.87 -11.61
CA LEU A 278 -1.92 14.31 -11.42
C LEU A 278 -2.84 15.04 -12.40
N GLU A 279 -4.16 15.03 -12.09
CA GLU A 279 -5.20 15.61 -12.96
C GLU A 279 -5.19 17.13 -12.94
N GLY A 280 -4.87 17.72 -11.79
CA GLY A 280 -4.94 19.15 -11.60
C GLY A 280 -3.69 19.90 -12.04
N ASN A 281 -3.84 21.17 -12.41
CA ASN A 281 -2.71 22.05 -12.65
C ASN A 281 -1.95 22.29 -11.33
N GLY A 282 -0.61 22.29 -11.38
CA GLY A 282 0.23 22.46 -10.19
C GLY A 282 0.16 21.31 -9.18
N SER A 283 -0.51 20.19 -9.53
CA SER A 283 -0.58 19.02 -8.66
C SER A 283 0.77 18.36 -8.49
N THR A 284 1.04 17.79 -7.30
CA THR A 284 2.35 17.23 -6.98
C THR A 284 2.26 15.85 -6.36
N SER A 285 3.24 14.99 -6.65
CA SER A 285 3.42 13.67 -6.04
C SER A 285 4.87 13.44 -5.65
N ASP A 286 5.08 12.97 -4.42
CA ASP A 286 6.39 12.55 -3.92
C ASP A 286 6.27 11.13 -3.38
N ALA A 287 6.96 10.16 -4.01
CA ALA A 287 6.88 8.76 -3.64
C ALA A 287 8.23 8.22 -3.18
N LYS A 288 8.26 7.69 -1.96
CA LYS A 288 9.44 7.09 -1.31
C LYS A 288 9.14 5.65 -0.98
N ILE A 289 9.75 4.72 -1.72
CA ILE A 289 9.51 3.29 -1.58
C ILE A 289 10.80 2.61 -1.10
N ILE A 290 10.68 1.81 -0.05
CA ILE A 290 11.75 0.95 0.45
C ILE A 290 11.27 -0.49 0.37
N CYS A 291 12.12 -1.38 -0.17
CA CYS A 291 11.84 -2.78 -0.30
C CYS A 291 13.03 -3.61 0.21
N VAL A 292 12.77 -4.61 1.07
CA VAL A 292 13.80 -5.55 1.53
C VAL A 292 13.32 -6.98 1.31
N GLY A 293 13.95 -7.68 0.37
CA GLY A 293 13.67 -9.08 0.05
C GLY A 293 14.70 -10.05 0.62
N ASN A 294 14.24 -11.22 1.07
CA ASN A 294 15.05 -12.32 1.58
C ASN A 294 14.51 -13.69 1.10
N GLY A 295 15.21 -14.78 1.41
CA GLY A 295 14.81 -16.13 0.99
C GLY A 295 14.74 -16.28 -0.53
N GLU A 296 13.64 -16.80 -1.03
CA GLU A 296 13.35 -17.00 -2.46
C GLU A 296 12.23 -16.07 -2.98
N GLN A 297 11.98 -14.97 -2.28
CA GLN A 297 10.92 -14.03 -2.62
C GLN A 297 11.02 -13.49 -4.04
N LYS A 298 9.85 -13.25 -4.63
CA LYS A 298 9.70 -12.55 -5.91
C LYS A 298 8.88 -11.30 -5.68
N LEU A 299 9.50 -10.16 -5.92
CA LEU A 299 8.92 -8.85 -5.67
C LEU A 299 8.80 -8.09 -6.99
N ASN A 300 7.61 -7.59 -7.30
CA ASN A 300 7.39 -6.67 -8.42
C ASN A 300 6.80 -5.37 -7.87
N ILE A 301 7.60 -4.33 -7.82
CA ILE A 301 7.23 -3.05 -7.23
C ILE A 301 7.19 -2.01 -8.34
N THR A 302 6.01 -1.44 -8.56
CA THR A 302 5.79 -0.41 -9.57
C THR A 302 5.40 0.91 -8.90
N THR A 303 6.15 1.97 -9.19
CA THR A 303 5.81 3.33 -8.82
C THR A 303 5.52 4.11 -10.09
N LYS A 304 4.37 4.80 -10.14
CA LYS A 304 3.91 5.47 -11.34
C LYS A 304 3.39 6.87 -11.05
N ALA A 305 3.71 7.81 -11.93
CA ALA A 305 3.10 9.14 -11.96
C ALA A 305 2.55 9.42 -13.36
N VAL A 306 1.28 9.82 -13.44
CA VAL A 306 0.61 10.20 -14.69
C VAL A 306 0.30 11.69 -14.63
N HIS A 307 0.99 12.47 -15.44
CA HIS A 307 0.82 13.92 -15.53
C HIS A 307 -0.25 14.25 -16.58
N VAL A 308 -1.35 14.85 -16.15
CA VAL A 308 -2.47 15.33 -16.96
C VAL A 308 -2.57 16.85 -16.86
N GLY A 309 -2.44 17.40 -15.66
CA GLY A 309 -2.46 18.82 -15.37
C GLY A 309 -1.17 19.53 -15.79
N LYS A 310 -1.28 20.81 -16.14
CA LYS A 310 -0.13 21.67 -16.47
C LYS A 310 0.71 21.96 -15.23
N SER A 311 2.04 22.11 -15.41
CA SER A 311 2.97 22.41 -14.31
C SER A 311 2.87 21.42 -13.14
N SER A 312 2.44 20.19 -13.40
CA SER A 312 2.43 19.13 -12.41
C SER A 312 3.86 18.62 -12.17
N ASP A 313 4.15 18.18 -10.93
CA ASP A 313 5.49 17.75 -10.53
C ASP A 313 5.44 16.38 -9.85
N SER A 314 6.38 15.50 -10.19
CA SER A 314 6.52 14.22 -9.52
C SER A 314 7.97 13.85 -9.23
N GLN A 315 8.20 13.34 -8.03
CA GLN A 315 9.44 12.69 -7.63
C GLN A 315 9.16 11.26 -7.16
N MET A 316 9.90 10.28 -7.70
CA MET A 316 9.79 8.88 -7.30
C MET A 316 11.16 8.34 -6.92
N ILE A 317 11.30 7.86 -5.69
CA ILE A 317 12.55 7.29 -5.18
C ILE A 317 12.26 5.89 -4.66
N THR A 318 12.83 4.86 -5.31
CA THR A 318 12.71 3.48 -4.84
C THR A 318 14.09 2.92 -4.51
N ARG A 319 14.24 2.37 -3.31
CA ARG A 319 15.43 1.63 -2.89
C ARG A 319 15.07 0.22 -2.47
N ALA A 320 15.67 -0.76 -3.15
CA ALA A 320 15.46 -2.17 -2.89
C ALA A 320 16.75 -2.86 -2.46
N VAL A 321 16.66 -3.73 -1.47
CA VAL A 321 17.76 -4.57 -1.01
C VAL A 321 17.38 -6.03 -1.14
N MET A 322 18.15 -6.81 -1.90
CA MET A 322 17.92 -8.23 -2.12
C MET A 322 18.99 -9.07 -1.45
N ARG A 323 18.53 -9.97 -0.58
CA ARG A 323 19.37 -10.93 0.16
C ARG A 323 19.17 -12.35 -0.38
N GLU A 324 20.07 -13.26 -0.06
CA GLU A 324 19.97 -14.70 -0.33
C GLU A 324 19.67 -15.01 -1.81
N SER A 325 18.51 -15.53 -2.14
CA SER A 325 18.04 -15.84 -3.51
C SER A 325 16.83 -15.00 -3.93
N ALA A 326 16.51 -13.94 -3.16
CA ALA A 326 15.39 -13.06 -3.47
C ALA A 326 15.59 -12.33 -4.80
N SER A 327 14.51 -12.08 -5.49
CA SER A 327 14.50 -11.36 -6.76
C SER A 327 13.50 -10.21 -6.75
N SER A 328 13.89 -9.06 -7.29
CA SER A 328 12.99 -7.93 -7.47
C SER A 328 13.01 -7.37 -8.87
N ILE A 329 11.86 -6.86 -9.29
CA ILE A 329 11.69 -6.01 -10.47
C ILE A 329 11.11 -4.70 -9.97
N ILE A 330 11.89 -3.65 -10.12
CA ILE A 330 11.51 -2.30 -9.69
C ILE A 330 11.21 -1.49 -10.94
N ASN A 331 9.96 -1.06 -11.08
CA ASN A 331 9.51 -0.26 -12.22
C ASN A 331 9.21 1.16 -11.75
N GLY A 332 9.84 2.15 -12.36
CA GLY A 332 9.47 3.56 -12.26
C GLY A 332 8.84 3.99 -13.57
N ILE A 333 7.61 4.52 -13.53
CA ILE A 333 6.89 4.92 -14.75
C ILE A 333 6.45 6.38 -14.64
N THR A 334 7.04 7.23 -15.45
CA THR A 334 6.56 8.60 -15.63
C THR A 334 5.81 8.68 -16.95
N LYS A 335 4.52 8.99 -16.91
CA LYS A 335 3.71 9.25 -18.09
C LYS A 335 3.29 10.71 -18.12
N ILE A 336 3.58 11.41 -19.23
CA ILE A 336 3.17 12.79 -19.44
C ILE A 336 2.23 12.83 -20.63
N GLU A 337 0.96 13.12 -20.36
CA GLU A 337 -0.08 13.18 -21.38
C GLU A 337 0.02 14.47 -22.21
N LYS A 338 -0.50 14.42 -23.45
CA LYS A 338 -0.58 15.61 -24.30
C LYS A 338 -1.43 16.69 -23.65
N GLY A 339 -0.89 17.89 -23.55
CA GLY A 339 -1.51 19.05 -22.88
C GLY A 339 -0.97 19.33 -21.47
N ALA A 340 -0.23 18.40 -20.85
CA ALA A 340 0.42 18.58 -19.55
C ALA A 340 1.72 19.42 -19.67
N THR A 341 1.62 20.61 -20.29
CA THR A 341 2.76 21.50 -20.51
C THR A 341 3.43 21.90 -19.19
N LYS A 342 4.76 22.03 -19.19
CA LYS A 342 5.61 22.37 -18.03
C LYS A 342 5.54 21.33 -16.91
N ALA A 343 5.08 20.12 -17.19
CA ALA A 343 5.20 19.02 -16.24
C ALA A 343 6.68 18.66 -16.02
N ASN A 344 7.00 18.27 -14.78
CA ASN A 344 8.31 17.78 -14.39
C ASN A 344 8.19 16.41 -13.73
N GLY A 345 8.94 15.40 -14.20
CA GLY A 345 8.91 14.05 -13.64
C GLY A 345 10.32 13.51 -13.42
N GLU A 346 10.69 13.28 -12.15
CA GLU A 346 11.98 12.74 -11.75
C GLU A 346 11.80 11.36 -11.13
N GLN A 347 12.62 10.38 -11.53
CA GLN A 347 12.58 9.03 -10.92
C GLN A 347 13.99 8.48 -10.67
N THR A 348 14.12 7.77 -9.55
CA THR A 348 15.39 7.14 -9.13
C THR A 348 15.14 5.77 -8.55
N GLU A 349 15.62 4.73 -9.20
CA GLU A 349 15.56 3.34 -8.74
C GLU A 349 16.95 2.82 -8.43
N ARG A 350 17.15 2.33 -7.20
CA ARG A 350 18.43 1.71 -6.81
C ARG A 350 18.19 0.35 -6.18
N VAL A 351 18.88 -0.67 -6.69
CA VAL A 351 18.82 -2.03 -6.15
C VAL A 351 20.21 -2.46 -5.69
N LEU A 352 20.30 -2.88 -4.42
CA LEU A 352 21.48 -3.44 -3.81
C LEU A 352 21.31 -4.95 -3.61
N MET A 353 22.21 -5.75 -4.16
CA MET A 353 22.23 -7.20 -3.99
C MET A 353 23.36 -7.61 -3.05
N LEU A 354 23.04 -8.35 -1.98
CA LEU A 354 24.02 -8.78 -0.99
C LEU A 354 24.58 -10.19 -1.25
N SER A 355 23.94 -10.94 -2.14
CA SER A 355 24.31 -12.32 -2.46
C SER A 355 24.49 -12.48 -3.97
N PRO A 356 25.39 -13.38 -4.42
CA PRO A 356 25.49 -13.71 -5.85
C PRO A 356 24.24 -14.35 -6.46
N LYS A 357 23.35 -14.91 -5.62
CA LYS A 357 22.09 -15.51 -6.06
C LYS A 357 20.93 -14.50 -6.08
N ALA A 358 21.09 -13.38 -5.39
CA ALA A 358 20.08 -12.31 -5.41
C ALA A 358 20.04 -11.66 -6.79
N ARG A 359 18.84 -11.26 -7.18
CA ARG A 359 18.58 -10.57 -8.44
C ARG A 359 17.78 -9.29 -8.23
N GLY A 360 18.16 -8.24 -8.93
CA GLY A 360 17.41 -6.99 -8.93
C GLY A 360 17.49 -6.31 -10.28
N ASP A 361 16.31 -6.07 -10.87
CA ASP A 361 16.15 -5.34 -12.12
C ASP A 361 15.52 -3.97 -11.79
N ALA A 362 16.13 -2.88 -12.25
CA ALA A 362 15.58 -1.53 -12.21
C ALA A 362 15.16 -1.14 -13.63
N ASN A 363 13.88 -0.85 -13.83
CA ASN A 363 13.28 -0.53 -15.12
C ASN A 363 12.66 0.87 -15.09
N PRO A 364 13.41 1.93 -15.37
CA PRO A 364 12.84 3.25 -15.56
C PRO A 364 12.16 3.35 -16.92
N ILE A 365 10.93 3.86 -16.95
CA ILE A 365 10.09 3.99 -18.14
C ILE A 365 9.58 5.42 -18.23
N LEU A 366 9.85 6.09 -19.36
CA LEU A 366 9.33 7.41 -19.67
C LEU A 366 8.40 7.33 -20.87
N LEU A 367 7.14 7.72 -20.68
CA LEU A 367 6.10 7.78 -21.72
C LEU A 367 5.66 9.23 -21.88
N ILE A 368 6.25 9.94 -22.85
CA ILE A 368 6.11 11.41 -22.95
C ILE A 368 5.42 11.74 -24.26
N ASP A 369 4.21 12.31 -24.17
CA ASP A 369 3.40 12.74 -25.31
C ASP A 369 3.37 14.27 -25.48
N GLU A 370 4.10 15.04 -24.62
CA GLU A 370 4.16 16.51 -24.64
C GLU A 370 5.60 17.02 -24.80
N ASP A 371 5.80 18.10 -25.57
CA ASP A 371 7.12 18.61 -25.91
C ASP A 371 7.69 19.61 -24.88
N ASP A 372 6.84 20.41 -24.25
CA ASP A 372 7.22 21.45 -23.26
C ASP A 372 7.23 20.87 -21.83
N VAL A 373 8.14 19.94 -21.56
CA VAL A 373 8.23 19.24 -20.28
C VAL A 373 9.68 18.93 -19.88
N THR A 374 9.89 18.60 -18.61
CA THR A 374 11.14 18.06 -18.09
C THR A 374 10.88 16.66 -17.56
N ALA A 375 11.72 15.70 -17.91
CA ALA A 375 11.66 14.37 -17.34
C ALA A 375 13.07 13.79 -17.22
N GLY A 376 13.34 13.16 -16.10
CA GLY A 376 14.63 12.52 -15.81
C GLY A 376 14.47 11.18 -15.12
N HIS A 377 15.43 10.28 -15.37
CA HIS A 377 15.52 9.06 -14.59
C HIS A 377 16.98 8.70 -14.23
N ALA A 378 17.14 8.01 -13.10
CA ALA A 378 18.40 7.41 -12.71
C ALA A 378 18.13 6.00 -12.16
N ALA A 379 18.76 4.99 -12.77
CA ALA A 379 18.63 3.61 -12.32
C ALA A 379 19.99 2.97 -12.05
N SER A 380 20.09 2.20 -10.99
CA SER A 380 21.27 1.41 -10.71
C SER A 380 20.93 0.09 -10.01
N ALA A 381 21.57 -0.99 -10.44
CA ALA A 381 21.54 -2.27 -9.76
C ALA A 381 22.99 -2.75 -9.58
N GLY A 382 23.36 -3.08 -8.36
CA GLY A 382 24.72 -3.47 -8.05
C GLY A 382 24.83 -4.42 -6.87
N GLN A 383 25.93 -5.15 -6.82
CA GLN A 383 26.26 -6.00 -5.68
C GLN A 383 26.94 -5.18 -4.57
N VAL A 384 26.82 -5.66 -3.35
CA VAL A 384 27.56 -5.10 -2.22
C VAL A 384 29.05 -5.17 -2.46
N ASN A 385 29.76 -4.09 -2.13
CA ASN A 385 31.22 -4.06 -2.24
C ASN A 385 31.84 -4.95 -1.17
N GLN A 386 32.40 -6.08 -1.58
CA GLN A 386 33.03 -7.05 -0.69
C GLN A 386 34.29 -6.49 0.02
N GLU A 387 34.96 -5.51 -0.53
CA GLU A 387 36.10 -4.84 0.13
C GLU A 387 35.63 -4.01 1.33
N GLN A 388 34.45 -3.35 1.22
CA GLN A 388 33.86 -2.64 2.35
C GLN A 388 33.48 -3.60 3.47
N VAL A 389 32.86 -4.73 3.12
CA VAL A 389 32.52 -5.78 4.10
C VAL A 389 33.79 -6.29 4.78
N PHE A 390 34.83 -6.65 3.99
CA PHE A 390 36.11 -7.11 4.50
C PHE A 390 36.78 -6.07 5.41
N TYR A 391 36.75 -4.80 5.03
CA TYR A 391 37.32 -3.73 5.85
C TYR A 391 36.63 -3.64 7.23
N MET A 392 35.31 -3.69 7.28
CA MET A 392 34.55 -3.68 8.54
C MET A 392 34.87 -4.93 9.38
N MET A 393 34.93 -6.11 8.74
CA MET A 393 35.34 -7.35 9.42
C MET A 393 36.74 -7.26 10.00
N SER A 394 37.67 -6.61 9.32
CA SER A 394 39.05 -6.41 9.82
C SER A 394 39.10 -5.48 11.04
N ARG A 395 38.03 -4.73 11.30
CA ARG A 395 37.84 -3.88 12.50
C ARG A 395 37.06 -4.57 13.62
N GLY A 396 36.77 -5.88 13.48
CA GLY A 396 36.11 -6.68 14.50
C GLY A 396 34.60 -6.69 14.41
N ILE A 397 34.00 -6.13 13.33
CA ILE A 397 32.58 -6.19 13.09
C ILE A 397 32.24 -7.56 12.44
N SER A 398 31.18 -8.23 12.87
CA SER A 398 30.76 -9.48 12.23
C SER A 398 30.36 -9.24 10.78
N ARG A 399 30.37 -10.26 9.93
CA ARG A 399 29.89 -10.13 8.54
C ARG A 399 28.44 -9.67 8.48
N GLU A 400 27.60 -10.23 9.32
CA GLU A 400 26.18 -9.90 9.41
C GLU A 400 25.97 -8.43 9.80
N ASP A 401 26.66 -7.96 10.83
CA ASP A 401 26.58 -6.56 11.25
C ASP A 401 27.13 -5.60 10.17
N ALA A 402 28.19 -6.00 9.47
CA ALA A 402 28.73 -5.22 8.37
C ALA A 402 27.73 -5.09 7.22
N GLU A 403 27.06 -6.17 6.83
CA GLU A 403 26.00 -6.17 5.81
C GLU A 403 24.81 -5.33 6.27
N ASN A 404 24.37 -5.46 7.53
CA ASN A 404 23.27 -4.66 8.09
C ASN A 404 23.62 -3.16 8.13
N LEU A 405 24.86 -2.79 8.46
CA LEU A 405 25.31 -1.40 8.40
C LEU A 405 25.28 -0.82 6.97
N ILE A 406 25.68 -1.63 5.97
CA ILE A 406 25.60 -1.23 4.56
C ILE A 406 24.14 -1.03 4.15
N ILE A 407 23.23 -1.94 4.52
CA ILE A 407 21.80 -1.83 4.22
C ILE A 407 21.23 -0.54 4.82
N ARG A 408 21.48 -0.30 6.11
CA ARG A 408 21.01 0.92 6.78
C ARG A 408 21.54 2.18 6.10
N GLY A 409 22.84 2.22 5.76
CA GLY A 409 23.45 3.33 5.04
C GLY A 409 22.86 3.53 3.64
N PHE A 410 22.51 2.45 2.96
CA PHE A 410 21.87 2.49 1.65
C PHE A 410 20.43 3.02 1.71
N LEU A 411 19.66 2.64 2.73
CA LEU A 411 18.27 3.06 2.91
C LEU A 411 18.14 4.43 3.59
N ALA A 412 19.12 4.83 4.41
CA ALA A 412 19.07 6.04 5.22
C ALA A 412 18.70 7.33 4.47
N PRO A 413 19.18 7.62 3.25
CA PRO A 413 18.79 8.83 2.54
C PRO A 413 17.28 8.92 2.26
N VAL A 414 16.61 7.78 1.97
CA VAL A 414 15.16 7.77 1.76
C VAL A 414 14.43 7.95 3.09
N VAL A 415 14.89 7.28 4.15
CA VAL A 415 14.30 7.44 5.49
C VAL A 415 14.43 8.87 6.00
N ALA A 416 15.57 9.53 5.74
CA ALA A 416 15.80 10.91 6.17
C ALA A 416 14.90 11.95 5.46
N GLU A 417 14.39 11.64 4.29
CA GLU A 417 13.47 12.50 3.55
C GLU A 417 12.00 12.34 3.98
N VAL A 418 11.68 11.37 4.85
CA VAL A 418 10.34 11.21 5.40
C VAL A 418 10.01 12.43 6.28
N PRO A 419 8.91 13.16 6.03
CA PRO A 419 8.69 14.47 6.64
C PRO A 419 8.33 14.44 8.13
N ASN A 420 8.01 13.26 8.67
CA ASN A 420 7.57 13.09 10.05
C ASN A 420 8.54 12.20 10.83
N GLU A 421 9.04 12.67 11.96
CA GLU A 421 10.02 11.95 12.78
C GLU A 421 9.47 10.60 13.32
N TYR A 422 8.21 10.57 13.71
CA TYR A 422 7.55 9.34 14.14
C TYR A 422 7.55 8.28 13.01
N LEU A 423 7.18 8.69 11.79
CA LEU A 423 7.21 7.79 10.61
C LEU A 423 8.63 7.35 10.27
N GLN A 424 9.64 8.22 10.44
CA GLN A 424 11.04 7.83 10.27
C GLN A 424 11.45 6.74 11.27
N GLN A 425 11.10 6.89 12.54
CA GLN A 425 11.43 5.93 13.60
C GLN A 425 10.72 4.60 13.36
N LEU A 426 9.44 4.66 13.00
CA LEU A 426 8.66 3.46 12.67
C LEU A 426 9.27 2.69 11.49
N LEU A 427 9.58 3.38 10.40
CA LEU A 427 10.20 2.74 9.23
C LEU A 427 11.56 2.11 9.59
N LYS A 428 12.37 2.77 10.43
CA LYS A 428 13.62 2.22 10.96
C LYS A 428 13.38 0.94 11.76
N SER A 429 12.39 0.92 12.65
CA SER A 429 12.08 -0.27 13.46
C SER A 429 11.67 -1.47 12.62
N TYR A 430 10.89 -1.25 11.55
CA TYR A 430 10.54 -2.33 10.61
C TYR A 430 11.72 -2.81 9.77
N ILE A 431 12.60 -1.92 9.38
CA ILE A 431 13.87 -2.31 8.71
C ILE A 431 14.68 -3.21 9.66
N GLU A 432 14.81 -2.85 10.93
CA GLU A 432 15.52 -3.63 11.95
C GLU A 432 14.89 -5.00 12.17
N ARG A 433 13.56 -5.05 12.34
CA ARG A 433 12.81 -6.33 12.42
C ARG A 433 13.05 -7.21 11.18
N LYS A 434 13.03 -6.61 9.98
CA LYS A 434 13.29 -7.34 8.73
C LYS A 434 14.72 -7.85 8.62
N LEU A 435 15.69 -7.19 9.27
CA LEU A 435 17.08 -7.58 9.32
C LEU A 435 17.38 -8.58 10.45
N GLY A 436 16.39 -8.94 11.28
CA GLY A 436 16.51 -9.94 12.35
C GLY A 436 17.10 -9.38 13.65
N GLN A 437 16.93 -8.09 13.92
CA GLN A 437 17.39 -7.40 15.15
C GLN A 437 16.22 -6.98 16.03
#